data_3e7bf1db37103594bf56c23bc3b6bef5
#
_entry.id   3e7bf1db37103594bf56c23bc3b6bef5
#
_cell.length_a   1.000
_cell.length_b   1.000
_cell.length_c   1.000
_cell.angle_alpha   90.00
_cell.angle_beta   90.00
_cell.angle_gamma   90.00
#
_symmetry.space_group_name_H-M   'P 1'
#
loop_
_entity.id
_entity.type
_entity.pdbx_description
1 polymer ?
#
loop_
_entity_poly.entity_id
_entity_poly.type
_entity_poly.pdbx_seq_one_letter_code
_entity_poly.pdbx_strand_id
1 'polypeptide(L)'
;VEHDPRTDVESRFVESVEGTLWEGGTVVVPAFAIGRTQEMLLVCDAHDVPCYVDGMGKDVTRMLGHHPEFVRDADALQRATSHARFVDGRDGQRERITQQRAAIVTTSGMLSGGPAMTYVPAIAGNPTNKVTMTGYQVEGTPGRDLLETGSAEFDGRRMPVSARVEQYDFSAHADEAGLRAFLDDYRDARI
;
A
#
# COMPACT_ATOMS: atom_id res chain seq x y z
N VAL A 1 20.28 -8.06 3.21
CA VAL A 1 18.91 -8.44 3.57
C VAL A 1 18.41 -9.38 2.49
N GLU A 2 17.86 -10.52 2.90
CA GLU A 2 17.16 -11.45 2.00
C GLU A 2 15.68 -11.09 2.01
N HIS A 3 15.03 -11.14 0.85
CA HIS A 3 13.59 -10.95 0.72
C HIS A 3 12.88 -12.30 0.65
N ASP A 4 11.72 -12.39 1.29
CA ASP A 4 10.82 -13.53 1.09
C ASP A 4 10.38 -13.61 -0.39
N PRO A 5 10.07 -14.81 -0.92
CA PRO A 5 9.49 -14.94 -2.25
C PRO A 5 8.26 -14.06 -2.41
N ARG A 6 8.19 -13.33 -3.53
CA ARG A 6 7.12 -12.38 -3.81
C ARG A 6 5.72 -12.98 -3.67
N THR A 7 5.55 -14.21 -4.15
CA THR A 7 4.29 -14.95 -4.07
C THR A 7 3.84 -15.18 -2.63
N ASP A 8 4.79 -15.45 -1.73
CA ASP A 8 4.49 -15.73 -0.33
C ASP A 8 4.11 -14.45 0.42
N VAL A 9 4.79 -13.32 0.10
CA VAL A 9 4.44 -12.00 0.64
C VAL A 9 3.04 -11.60 0.20
N GLU A 10 2.73 -11.77 -1.10
CA GLU A 10 1.42 -11.45 -1.66
C GLU A 10 0.32 -12.32 -1.05
N SER A 11 0.52 -13.63 -0.95
CA SER A 11 -0.47 -14.54 -0.34
C SER A 11 -0.77 -14.15 1.11
N ARG A 12 0.25 -13.91 1.93
CA ARG A 12 0.08 -13.48 3.33
C ARG A 12 -0.62 -12.13 3.44
N PHE A 13 -0.30 -11.19 2.56
CA PHE A 13 -0.96 -9.89 2.51
C PHE A 13 -2.45 -10.04 2.19
N VAL A 14 -2.79 -10.78 1.14
CA VAL A 14 -4.18 -11.01 0.71
C VAL A 14 -4.97 -11.71 1.81
N GLU A 15 -4.44 -12.79 2.39
CA GLU A 15 -5.08 -13.53 3.48
C GLU A 15 -5.38 -12.63 4.68
N SER A 16 -4.44 -11.75 5.03
CA SER A 16 -4.60 -10.78 6.11
C SER A 16 -5.64 -9.70 5.80
N VAL A 17 -5.69 -9.22 4.55
CA VAL A 17 -6.71 -8.26 4.11
C VAL A 17 -8.08 -8.90 4.11
N GLU A 18 -8.26 -10.05 3.47
CA GLU A 18 -9.53 -10.77 3.40
C GLU A 18 -10.07 -11.14 4.79
N GLY A 19 -9.20 -11.61 5.68
CA GLY A 19 -9.57 -11.89 7.07
C GLY A 19 -10.13 -10.66 7.78
N THR A 20 -9.51 -9.50 7.58
CA THR A 20 -10.00 -8.22 8.13
C THR A 20 -11.35 -7.83 7.57
N LEU A 21 -11.53 -7.96 6.25
CA LEU A 21 -12.81 -7.64 5.59
C LEU A 21 -13.91 -8.61 6.03
N TRP A 22 -13.59 -9.88 6.21
CA TRP A 22 -14.51 -10.90 6.74
C TRP A 22 -15.01 -10.55 8.14
N GLU A 23 -14.12 -10.08 9.01
CA GLU A 23 -14.46 -9.61 10.36
C GLU A 23 -15.26 -8.29 10.36
N GLY A 24 -15.49 -7.70 9.21
CA GLY A 24 -16.25 -6.45 9.04
C GLY A 24 -15.40 -5.18 9.16
N GLY A 25 -14.08 -5.32 9.18
CA GLY A 25 -13.15 -4.19 9.24
C GLY A 25 -12.87 -3.55 7.89
N THR A 26 -12.14 -2.45 7.95
CA THR A 26 -11.56 -1.71 6.82
C THR A 26 -10.05 -1.80 6.89
N VAL A 27 -9.40 -1.95 5.74
CA VAL A 27 -7.92 -1.98 5.65
C VAL A 27 -7.44 -0.71 4.96
N VAL A 28 -6.60 0.07 5.63
CA VAL A 28 -5.87 1.19 4.98
C VAL A 28 -4.50 0.68 4.57
N VAL A 29 -4.17 0.86 3.29
CA VAL A 29 -2.92 0.45 2.65
C VAL A 29 -2.17 1.70 2.20
N PRO A 30 -1.30 2.27 3.06
CA PRO A 30 -0.44 3.37 2.68
C PRO A 30 0.53 2.94 1.57
N ALA A 31 0.56 3.69 0.48
CA ALA A 31 1.33 3.35 -0.71
C ALA A 31 1.97 4.59 -1.34
N PHE A 32 3.14 4.41 -1.96
CA PHE A 32 3.72 5.44 -2.82
C PHE A 32 2.89 5.61 -4.08
N ALA A 33 2.81 6.84 -4.58
CA ALA A 33 1.99 7.19 -5.73
C ALA A 33 2.41 6.45 -6.99
N ILE A 34 3.72 6.25 -7.17
CA ILE A 34 4.31 5.59 -8.34
C ILE A 34 4.73 4.18 -7.97
N GLY A 35 4.35 3.21 -8.77
CA GLY A 35 4.69 1.80 -8.62
C GLY A 35 3.83 1.09 -7.57
N ARG A 36 3.97 1.44 -6.30
CA ARG A 36 3.30 0.72 -5.21
C ARG A 36 1.77 0.81 -5.26
N THR A 37 1.21 1.97 -5.53
CA THR A 37 -0.25 2.11 -5.70
C THR A 37 -0.75 1.18 -6.80
N GLN A 38 -0.13 1.19 -7.98
CA GLN A 38 -0.54 0.37 -9.12
C GLN A 38 -0.39 -1.13 -8.80
N GLU A 39 0.69 -1.50 -8.13
CA GLU A 39 0.92 -2.88 -7.69
C GLU A 39 -0.17 -3.36 -6.73
N MET A 40 -0.57 -2.55 -5.76
CA MET A 40 -1.67 -2.90 -4.85
C MET A 40 -3.01 -3.01 -5.58
N LEU A 41 -3.26 -2.18 -6.60
CA LEU A 41 -4.46 -2.33 -7.44
C LEU A 41 -4.45 -3.66 -8.21
N LEU A 42 -3.30 -4.06 -8.77
CA LEU A 42 -3.15 -5.35 -9.47
C LEU A 42 -3.36 -6.53 -8.51
N VAL A 43 -2.83 -6.47 -7.30
CA VAL A 43 -3.04 -7.50 -6.27
C VAL A 43 -4.52 -7.57 -5.88
N CYS A 44 -5.16 -6.44 -5.62
CA CYS A 44 -6.58 -6.41 -5.27
C CYS A 44 -7.45 -6.98 -6.40
N ASP A 45 -7.14 -6.66 -7.68
CA ASP A 45 -7.86 -7.19 -8.84
C ASP A 45 -7.68 -8.70 -9.00
N ALA A 46 -6.44 -9.19 -8.85
CA ALA A 46 -6.11 -10.60 -8.98
C ALA A 46 -6.81 -11.51 -7.95
N HIS A 47 -7.19 -10.95 -6.81
CA HIS A 47 -7.79 -11.66 -5.68
C HIS A 47 -9.21 -11.19 -5.33
N ASP A 48 -9.88 -10.45 -6.23
CA ASP A 48 -11.25 -9.95 -6.04
C ASP A 48 -11.46 -9.14 -4.73
N VAL A 49 -10.39 -8.47 -4.24
CA VAL A 49 -10.45 -7.63 -3.05
C VAL A 49 -11.12 -6.28 -3.37
N PRO A 50 -12.25 -5.93 -2.75
CA PRO A 50 -12.86 -4.61 -2.95
C PRO A 50 -11.89 -3.49 -2.59
N CYS A 51 -11.62 -2.58 -3.51
CA CYS A 51 -10.54 -1.60 -3.37
C CYS A 51 -10.99 -0.18 -3.73
N TYR A 52 -10.63 0.76 -2.86
CA TYR A 52 -10.67 2.20 -3.14
C TYR A 52 -9.25 2.72 -3.36
N VAL A 53 -9.09 3.71 -4.22
CA VAL A 53 -7.80 4.40 -4.41
C VAL A 53 -7.95 5.90 -4.23
N ASP A 54 -7.09 6.52 -3.42
CA ASP A 54 -7.11 7.96 -3.14
C ASP A 54 -5.70 8.57 -3.12
N GLY A 55 -5.66 9.89 -3.30
CA GLY A 55 -4.43 10.66 -3.35
C GLY A 55 -3.76 10.65 -4.72
N MET A 56 -2.50 11.06 -4.77
CA MET A 56 -1.71 11.20 -6.00
C MET A 56 -1.58 9.90 -6.81
N GLY A 57 -1.69 8.74 -6.15
CA GLY A 57 -1.69 7.44 -6.82
C GLY A 57 -2.75 7.31 -7.91
N LYS A 58 -3.91 7.97 -7.74
CA LYS A 58 -4.97 8.03 -8.77
C LYS A 58 -4.50 8.67 -10.06
N ASP A 59 -3.81 9.80 -9.93
CA ASP A 59 -3.38 10.59 -11.08
C ASP A 59 -2.26 9.88 -11.84
N VAL A 60 -1.34 9.26 -11.09
CA VAL A 60 -0.29 8.41 -11.67
C VAL A 60 -0.91 7.19 -12.38
N THR A 61 -1.90 6.54 -11.78
CA THR A 61 -2.59 5.39 -12.41
C THR A 61 -3.28 5.80 -13.71
N ARG A 62 -3.98 6.95 -13.73
CA ARG A 62 -4.58 7.50 -14.96
C ARG A 62 -3.53 7.83 -16.01
N MET A 63 -2.43 8.46 -15.61
CA MET A 63 -1.31 8.79 -16.51
C MET A 63 -0.74 7.52 -17.16
N LEU A 64 -0.47 6.48 -16.39
CA LEU A 64 0.02 5.20 -16.90
C LEU A 64 -0.98 4.54 -17.85
N GLY A 65 -2.28 4.68 -17.59
CA GLY A 65 -3.34 4.21 -18.51
C GLY A 65 -3.32 4.93 -19.88
N HIS A 66 -2.79 6.15 -19.96
CA HIS A 66 -2.58 6.87 -21.23
C HIS A 66 -1.23 6.55 -21.89
N HIS A 67 -0.35 5.83 -21.21
CA HIS A 67 1.00 5.49 -21.66
C HIS A 67 1.28 3.99 -21.48
N PRO A 68 0.52 3.12 -22.18
CA PRO A 68 0.64 1.66 -22.03
C PRO A 68 2.02 1.13 -22.40
N GLU A 69 2.78 1.86 -23.22
CA GLU A 69 4.15 1.54 -23.62
C GLU A 69 5.16 1.48 -22.47
N PHE A 70 4.84 2.09 -21.32
CA PHE A 70 5.67 2.08 -20.11
C PHE A 70 5.19 1.06 -19.06
N VAL A 71 4.17 0.27 -19.37
CA VAL A 71 3.58 -0.69 -18.43
C VAL A 71 3.81 -2.11 -18.94
N ARG A 72 4.33 -2.99 -18.09
CA ARG A 72 4.65 -4.38 -18.47
C ARG A 72 3.41 -5.16 -18.93
N ASP A 73 2.28 -4.95 -18.26
CA ASP A 73 0.97 -5.53 -18.59
C ASP A 73 -0.09 -4.44 -18.49
N ALA A 74 -0.32 -3.76 -19.61
CA ALA A 74 -1.27 -2.65 -19.68
C ALA A 74 -2.72 -3.12 -19.54
N ASP A 75 -3.04 -4.30 -20.04
CA ASP A 75 -4.39 -4.88 -19.96
C ASP A 75 -4.73 -5.24 -18.51
N ALA A 76 -3.80 -5.82 -17.76
CA ALA A 76 -3.97 -6.07 -16.33
C ALA A 76 -4.18 -4.77 -15.55
N LEU A 77 -3.37 -3.74 -15.81
CA LEU A 77 -3.54 -2.44 -15.15
C LEU A 77 -4.88 -1.80 -15.50
N GLN A 78 -5.35 -1.92 -16.73
CA GLN A 78 -6.65 -1.41 -17.15
C GLN A 78 -7.81 -2.12 -16.43
N ARG A 79 -7.75 -3.45 -16.31
CA ARG A 79 -8.74 -4.22 -15.53
C ARG A 79 -8.75 -3.79 -14.07
N ALA A 80 -7.59 -3.78 -13.42
CA ALA A 80 -7.44 -3.37 -12.02
C ALA A 80 -7.96 -1.95 -11.77
N THR A 81 -7.68 -1.03 -12.70
CA THR A 81 -8.19 0.35 -12.64
C THR A 81 -9.70 0.41 -12.76
N SER A 82 -10.31 -0.47 -13.58
CA SER A 82 -11.76 -0.52 -13.79
C SER A 82 -12.49 -1.11 -12.58
N HIS A 83 -11.88 -2.03 -11.85
CA HIS A 83 -12.44 -2.63 -10.64
C HIS A 83 -12.27 -1.73 -9.41
N ALA A 84 -11.20 -0.95 -9.34
CA ALA A 84 -10.95 -0.04 -8.23
C ALA A 84 -11.89 1.18 -8.27
N ARG A 85 -12.29 1.64 -7.08
CA ARG A 85 -13.15 2.82 -6.92
C ARG A 85 -12.28 4.05 -6.63
N PHE A 86 -12.21 4.97 -7.58
CA PHE A 86 -11.46 6.21 -7.46
C PHE A 86 -12.21 7.22 -6.58
N VAL A 87 -11.56 7.68 -5.51
CA VAL A 87 -12.15 8.62 -4.55
C VAL A 87 -12.05 10.05 -5.08
N ASP A 88 -13.16 10.75 -5.19
CA ASP A 88 -13.20 12.14 -5.67
C ASP A 88 -12.82 13.16 -4.61
N GLY A 89 -12.82 12.75 -3.33
CA GLY A 89 -12.51 13.62 -2.20
C GLY A 89 -13.61 14.62 -1.85
N ARG A 90 -14.84 14.40 -2.34
CA ARG A 90 -16.01 15.22 -2.00
C ARG A 90 -16.34 15.11 -0.51
N ASP A 91 -17.03 16.13 0.02
CA ASP A 91 -17.35 16.26 1.43
C ASP A 91 -17.91 14.97 2.05
N GLY A 92 -17.26 14.50 3.11
CA GLY A 92 -17.64 13.30 3.87
C GLY A 92 -17.46 11.97 3.13
N GLN A 93 -16.88 11.94 1.93
CA GLN A 93 -16.70 10.69 1.18
C GLN A 93 -15.65 9.80 1.86
N ARG A 94 -14.54 10.38 2.33
CA ARG A 94 -13.47 9.63 3.01
C ARG A 94 -13.98 8.96 4.28
N GLU A 95 -14.74 9.67 5.08
CA GLU A 95 -15.36 9.15 6.32
C GLU A 95 -16.32 7.99 6.01
N ARG A 96 -17.15 8.11 4.97
CA ARG A 96 -18.06 7.03 4.56
C ARG A 96 -17.32 5.80 4.09
N ILE A 97 -16.19 5.97 3.41
CA ILE A 97 -15.38 4.85 2.90
C ILE A 97 -14.75 4.06 4.04
N THR A 98 -14.37 4.70 5.16
CA THR A 98 -13.84 4.00 6.35
C THR A 98 -14.85 3.10 7.06
N GLN A 99 -16.11 3.14 6.66
CA GLN A 99 -17.15 2.24 7.16
C GLN A 99 -17.45 1.09 6.17
N GLN A 100 -16.68 0.98 5.10
CA GLN A 100 -16.86 -0.07 4.10
C GLN A 100 -15.89 -1.24 4.35
N ARG A 101 -16.33 -2.45 4.04
CA ARG A 101 -15.46 -3.63 4.01
C ARG A 101 -14.64 -3.61 2.72
N ALA A 102 -13.55 -2.87 2.73
CA ALA A 102 -12.71 -2.68 1.55
C ALA A 102 -11.27 -2.32 1.94
N ALA A 103 -10.34 -2.56 1.03
CA ALA A 103 -9.02 -2.00 1.08
C ALA A 103 -9.03 -0.56 0.58
N ILE A 104 -8.31 0.34 1.25
CA ILE A 104 -8.14 1.75 0.85
C ILE A 104 -6.66 1.97 0.55
N VAL A 105 -6.29 1.90 -0.72
CA VAL A 105 -4.93 2.20 -1.18
C VAL A 105 -4.77 3.71 -1.29
N THR A 106 -3.85 4.28 -0.53
CA THR A 106 -3.78 5.74 -0.41
C THR A 106 -2.36 6.25 -0.17
N THR A 107 -2.08 7.47 -0.65
CA THR A 107 -0.81 8.15 -0.39
C THR A 107 -0.87 8.97 0.93
N SER A 108 0.21 9.15 1.63
CA SER A 108 1.57 8.71 1.35
C SER A 108 1.91 7.38 2.02
N GLY A 109 2.85 6.66 1.43
CA GLY A 109 3.27 5.34 1.89
C GLY A 109 3.96 5.31 3.26
N MET A 110 4.44 6.47 3.76
CA MET A 110 5.10 6.61 5.08
C MET A 110 4.28 7.44 6.06
N LEU A 111 3.00 7.70 5.76
CA LEU A 111 2.10 8.53 6.58
C LEU A 111 2.61 9.97 6.80
N SER A 112 3.41 10.50 5.87
CA SER A 112 3.98 11.85 5.98
C SER A 112 3.13 12.92 5.29
N GLY A 113 1.90 12.61 4.89
CA GLY A 113 0.98 13.52 4.20
C GLY A 113 -0.07 12.81 3.37
N GLY A 114 -0.84 13.58 2.59
CA GLY A 114 -1.88 13.06 1.71
C GLY A 114 -3.09 12.49 2.44
N PRO A 115 -4.02 11.83 1.73
CA PRO A 115 -5.25 11.31 2.33
C PRO A 115 -5.04 10.23 3.39
N ALA A 116 -3.88 9.55 3.43
CA ALA A 116 -3.53 8.62 4.50
C ALA A 116 -3.66 9.27 5.89
N MET A 117 -3.35 10.58 5.99
CA MET A 117 -3.49 11.39 7.21
C MET A 117 -4.95 11.58 7.66
N THR A 118 -5.92 11.32 6.78
CA THR A 118 -7.34 11.31 7.11
C THR A 118 -7.83 9.90 7.44
N TYR A 119 -7.43 8.91 6.61
CA TYR A 119 -7.93 7.55 6.75
C TYR A 119 -7.43 6.85 8.01
N VAL A 120 -6.12 6.95 8.31
CA VAL A 120 -5.55 6.24 9.47
C VAL A 120 -6.15 6.72 10.78
N PRO A 121 -6.24 8.04 11.08
CA PRO A 121 -6.94 8.52 12.27
C PRO A 121 -8.42 8.09 12.34
N ALA A 122 -9.12 8.09 11.21
CA ALA A 122 -10.54 7.73 11.17
C ALA A 122 -10.81 6.27 11.54
N ILE A 123 -9.88 5.35 11.24
CA ILE A 123 -10.01 3.92 11.58
C ILE A 123 -9.28 3.52 12.86
N ALA A 124 -8.46 4.41 13.43
CA ALA A 124 -7.49 4.11 14.49
C ALA A 124 -8.12 3.51 15.77
N GLY A 125 -9.33 3.91 16.11
CA GLY A 125 -10.01 3.50 17.36
C GLY A 125 -10.64 2.11 17.33
N ASN A 126 -10.72 1.45 16.17
CA ASN A 126 -11.40 0.16 16.04
C ASN A 126 -10.38 -0.97 15.78
N PRO A 127 -10.21 -1.93 16.72
CA PRO A 127 -9.24 -3.03 16.58
C PRO A 127 -9.61 -4.05 15.48
N THR A 128 -10.81 -4.02 14.94
CA THR A 128 -11.20 -4.82 13.77
C THR A 128 -10.59 -4.25 12.48
N ASN A 129 -10.30 -2.96 12.45
CA ASN A 129 -9.65 -2.32 11.33
C ASN A 129 -8.15 -2.63 11.27
N LYS A 130 -7.53 -2.32 10.15
CA LYS A 130 -6.11 -2.58 9.91
C LYS A 130 -5.43 -1.46 9.13
N VAL A 131 -4.18 -1.18 9.47
CA VAL A 131 -3.23 -0.41 8.66
C VAL A 131 -2.14 -1.36 8.19
N THR A 132 -1.98 -1.51 6.89
CA THR A 132 -1.03 -2.45 6.29
C THR A 132 0.03 -1.70 5.48
N MET A 133 1.23 -1.61 6.03
CA MET A 133 2.37 -1.00 5.34
C MET A 133 2.90 -1.96 4.26
N THR A 134 3.13 -1.45 3.06
CA THR A 134 3.56 -2.25 1.90
C THR A 134 4.99 -1.98 1.45
N GLY A 135 5.81 -1.48 2.35
CA GLY A 135 7.21 -1.18 2.08
C GLY A 135 7.94 -0.67 3.31
N TYR A 136 9.22 -0.40 3.12
CA TYR A 136 10.10 0.10 4.17
C TYR A 136 9.59 1.44 4.70
N GLN A 137 9.68 1.61 6.02
CA GLN A 137 9.36 2.84 6.73
C GLN A 137 10.64 3.49 7.23
N VAL A 138 10.94 4.69 6.74
CA VAL A 138 12.15 5.44 7.10
C VAL A 138 12.06 5.92 8.55
N GLU A 139 13.17 5.86 9.27
CA GLU A 139 13.29 6.39 10.62
C GLU A 139 12.86 7.86 10.69
N GLY A 140 12.13 8.23 11.72
CA GLY A 140 11.57 9.58 11.89
C GLY A 140 10.30 9.86 11.09
N THR A 141 9.72 8.86 10.41
CA THR A 141 8.41 9.01 9.75
C THR A 141 7.27 8.50 10.64
N PRO A 142 6.06 9.07 10.51
CA PRO A 142 4.89 8.59 11.28
C PRO A 142 4.57 7.10 11.03
N GLY A 143 4.84 6.59 9.83
CA GLY A 143 4.66 5.17 9.53
C GLY A 143 5.63 4.28 10.31
N ARG A 144 6.87 4.73 10.50
CA ARG A 144 7.87 4.02 11.33
C ARG A 144 7.48 4.06 12.81
N ASP A 145 7.10 5.23 13.31
CA ASP A 145 6.61 5.39 14.69
C ASP A 145 5.42 4.47 14.97
N LEU A 146 4.49 4.39 14.02
CA LEU A 146 3.30 3.54 14.15
C LEU A 146 3.67 2.06 14.28
N LEU A 147 4.61 1.57 13.48
CA LEU A 147 5.09 0.18 13.55
C LEU A 147 5.79 -0.13 14.87
N GLU A 148 6.61 0.80 15.38
CA GLU A 148 7.43 0.56 16.56
C GLU A 148 6.68 0.77 17.88
N THR A 149 5.76 1.73 17.91
CA THR A 149 5.16 2.18 19.17
C THR A 149 3.65 2.03 19.24
N GLY A 150 2.99 1.63 18.13
CA GLY A 150 1.53 1.63 18.04
C GLY A 150 0.91 3.03 18.09
N SER A 151 1.72 4.08 17.89
CA SER A 151 1.28 5.48 17.92
C SER A 151 2.00 6.27 16.85
N ALA A 152 1.35 7.25 16.25
CA ALA A 152 1.97 8.16 15.31
C ALA A 152 1.46 9.59 15.47
N GLU A 153 2.16 10.53 14.83
CA GLU A 153 1.74 11.92 14.79
C GLU A 153 0.88 12.19 13.56
N PHE A 154 -0.31 12.74 13.77
CA PHE A 154 -1.23 13.18 12.73
C PHE A 154 -1.63 14.63 13.00
N ASP A 155 -1.39 15.52 12.05
CA ASP A 155 -1.70 16.96 12.15
C ASP A 155 -1.15 17.61 13.44
N GLY A 156 0.10 17.29 13.80
CA GLY A 156 0.78 17.81 14.98
C GLY A 156 0.30 17.23 16.31
N ARG A 157 -0.49 16.15 16.28
CA ARG A 157 -0.98 15.46 17.47
C ARG A 157 -0.58 13.99 17.44
N ARG A 158 0.12 13.54 18.49
CA ARG A 158 0.38 12.12 18.68
C ARG A 158 -0.88 11.41 19.16
N MET A 159 -1.25 10.33 18.47
CA MET A 159 -2.41 9.52 18.84
C MET A 159 -2.07 8.02 18.82
N PRO A 160 -2.62 7.22 19.74
CA PRO A 160 -2.53 5.77 19.70
C PRO A 160 -3.46 5.22 18.62
N VAL A 161 -3.02 4.12 18.00
CA VAL A 161 -3.79 3.39 16.99
C VAL A 161 -4.11 2.00 17.56
N SER A 162 -5.38 1.74 17.84
CA SER A 162 -5.87 0.43 18.30
C SER A 162 -6.15 -0.53 17.14
N ALA A 163 -6.29 0.00 15.92
CA ALA A 163 -6.36 -0.81 14.72
C ALA A 163 -5.09 -1.66 14.59
N ARG A 164 -5.20 -2.86 14.04
CA ARG A 164 -4.05 -3.75 13.80
C ARG A 164 -3.07 -3.06 12.84
N VAL A 165 -1.77 -3.19 13.09
CA VAL A 165 -0.72 -2.62 12.24
C VAL A 165 0.19 -3.75 11.78
N GLU A 166 0.33 -3.91 10.47
CA GLU A 166 1.16 -4.95 9.86
C GLU A 166 2.06 -4.34 8.78
N GLN A 167 3.16 -5.04 8.47
CA GLN A 167 4.06 -4.66 7.39
C GLN A 167 4.36 -5.88 6.52
N TYR A 168 4.31 -5.66 5.20
CA TYR A 168 4.68 -6.64 4.18
C TYR A 168 5.76 -6.04 3.28
N ASP A 169 6.83 -6.79 3.08
CA ASP A 169 7.94 -6.34 2.24
C ASP A 169 7.67 -6.67 0.77
N PHE A 170 7.00 -5.74 0.12
CA PHE A 170 6.82 -5.76 -1.33
C PHE A 170 8.01 -5.12 -2.05
N SER A 171 9.24 -5.28 -1.56
CA SER A 171 10.42 -4.64 -2.13
C SER A 171 10.54 -4.94 -3.63
N ALA A 172 10.82 -3.89 -4.40
CA ALA A 172 11.18 -3.99 -5.81
C ALA A 172 12.70 -3.88 -6.03
N HIS A 173 13.46 -3.73 -4.95
CA HIS A 173 14.92 -3.71 -4.99
C HIS A 173 15.46 -5.14 -4.99
N ALA A 174 16.57 -5.36 -5.68
CA ALA A 174 17.29 -6.61 -5.58
C ALA A 174 17.79 -6.80 -4.14
N ASP A 175 17.63 -8.00 -3.62
CA ASP A 175 18.24 -8.43 -2.36
C ASP A 175 19.73 -8.76 -2.53
N GLU A 176 20.38 -9.24 -1.47
CA GLU A 176 21.79 -9.61 -1.53
C GLU A 176 22.04 -10.68 -2.57
N ALA A 177 21.19 -11.69 -2.65
CA ALA A 177 21.33 -12.79 -3.62
C ALA A 177 21.20 -12.28 -5.05
N GLY A 178 20.20 -11.44 -5.33
CA GLY A 178 20.00 -10.81 -6.63
C GLY A 178 21.15 -9.90 -7.04
N LEU A 179 21.68 -9.10 -6.11
CA LEU A 179 22.86 -8.26 -6.35
C LEU A 179 24.12 -9.09 -6.64
N ARG A 180 24.34 -10.18 -5.89
CA ARG A 180 25.45 -11.09 -6.13
C ARG A 180 25.36 -11.76 -7.50
N ALA A 181 24.16 -12.27 -7.84
CA ALA A 181 23.93 -12.89 -9.16
C ALA A 181 24.19 -11.89 -10.30
N PHE A 182 23.72 -10.67 -10.17
CA PHE A 182 24.00 -9.60 -11.15
C PHE A 182 25.51 -9.32 -11.27
N LEU A 183 26.23 -9.20 -10.16
CA LEU A 183 27.67 -8.93 -10.16
C LEU A 183 28.49 -10.11 -10.68
N ASP A 184 28.01 -11.35 -10.53
CA ASP A 184 28.68 -12.54 -11.04
C ASP A 184 28.81 -12.55 -12.58
N ASP A 185 27.83 -11.96 -13.27
CA ASP A 185 27.86 -11.78 -14.73
C ASP A 185 28.95 -10.79 -15.20
N TYR A 186 29.48 -9.97 -14.28
CA TYR A 186 30.48 -8.95 -14.54
C TYR A 186 31.84 -9.21 -13.87
N ARG A 187 32.10 -10.44 -13.42
CA ARG A 187 33.37 -10.81 -12.71
C ARG A 187 34.63 -10.47 -13.49
N ASP A 188 34.56 -10.52 -14.83
CA ASP A 188 35.68 -10.24 -15.72
C ASP A 188 35.73 -8.78 -16.19
N ALA A 189 34.79 -7.95 -15.75
CA ALA A 189 34.81 -6.53 -16.06
C ALA A 189 35.92 -5.82 -15.29
N ARG A 190 36.86 -5.24 -16.01
CA ARG A 190 37.90 -4.37 -15.41
C ARG A 190 37.24 -3.03 -15.05
N ILE A 191 37.25 -2.70 -13.77
CA ILE A 191 36.90 -1.38 -13.25
C ILE A 191 38.11 -0.48 -13.38
#